data_cd6e15578135f4f0674cda1f823f8cd8
#
_entry.id   cd6e15578135f4f0674cda1f823f8cd8
#
_cell.length_a   1.000
_cell.length_b   1.000
_cell.length_c   1.000
_cell.angle_alpha   90.00
_cell.angle_beta   90.00
_cell.angle_gamma   90.00
#
_symmetry.space_group_name_H-M   'P 1'
#
loop_
_entity.id
_entity.type
_entity.pdbx_description
1 polymer ?
#
loop_
_entity_poly.entity_id
_entity_poly.type
_entity_poly.pdbx_seq_one_letter_code
_entity_poly.pdbx_strand_id
1 'polypeptide(L)'
;MGIMVLAYVVLFLPYTVQYVTSSFTQISDSLIAAGRVFGGKPLYILRHITLPLISPGIATGWMMTFIIAFRELVTASLIAPPNTLVVSMYIMREFEQGSVSVGMAMAVLCVLFTTTALLALNAAIDRSSKRG
;
A
#
# COMPACT_ATOMS: atom_id res chain seq x y z
N MET A 1 14.15 -11.04 10.78
CA MET A 1 13.35 -9.85 10.45
C MET A 1 13.79 -9.18 9.14
N GLY A 2 15.07 -8.82 8.94
CA GLY A 2 15.53 -8.11 7.75
C GLY A 2 15.23 -8.81 6.43
N ILE A 3 15.46 -10.12 6.34
CA ILE A 3 15.20 -10.92 5.13
C ILE A 3 13.72 -10.89 4.74
N MET A 4 12.83 -10.97 5.70
CA MET A 4 11.39 -10.91 5.48
C MET A 4 10.94 -9.55 4.95
N VAL A 5 11.45 -8.46 5.53
CA VAL A 5 11.20 -7.10 5.04
C VAL A 5 11.72 -6.94 3.62
N LEU A 6 12.93 -7.41 3.34
CA LEU A 6 13.54 -7.33 2.03
C LEU A 6 12.75 -8.13 0.99
N ALA A 7 12.31 -9.33 1.34
CA ALA A 7 11.47 -10.16 0.47
C ALA A 7 10.13 -9.46 0.14
N TYR A 8 9.49 -8.85 1.12
CA TYR A 8 8.25 -8.10 0.89
C TYR A 8 8.48 -6.85 0.03
N VAL A 9 9.58 -6.13 0.25
CA VAL A 9 9.94 -5.00 -0.61
C VAL A 9 10.08 -5.46 -2.06
N VAL A 10 10.82 -6.52 -2.32
CA VAL A 10 11.03 -7.05 -3.68
C VAL A 10 9.72 -7.53 -4.31
N LEU A 11 8.87 -8.24 -3.55
CA LEU A 11 7.58 -8.75 -4.05
C LEU A 11 6.60 -7.64 -4.39
N PHE A 12 6.53 -6.60 -3.56
CA PHE A 12 5.51 -5.56 -3.69
C PHE A 12 6.00 -4.32 -4.45
N LEU A 13 7.29 -4.20 -4.71
CA LEU A 13 7.87 -3.12 -5.49
C LEU A 13 7.26 -2.99 -6.89
N PRO A 14 7.02 -4.07 -7.67
CA PRO A 14 6.38 -3.97 -8.98
C PRO A 14 4.98 -3.35 -8.90
N TYR A 15 4.19 -3.72 -7.90
CA TYR A 15 2.84 -3.16 -7.71
C TYR A 15 2.92 -1.66 -7.42
N THR A 16 3.78 -1.27 -6.49
CA THR A 16 3.96 0.14 -6.13
C THR A 16 4.43 0.97 -7.32
N VAL A 17 5.40 0.47 -8.08
CA VAL A 17 5.90 1.13 -9.30
C VAL A 17 4.78 1.28 -10.32
N GLN A 18 3.97 0.25 -10.55
CA GLN A 18 2.87 0.30 -11.51
C GLN A 18 1.82 1.35 -11.15
N TYR A 19 1.43 1.46 -9.88
CA TYR A 19 0.49 2.49 -9.41
C TYR A 19 1.06 3.90 -9.54
N VAL A 20 2.32 4.10 -9.19
CA VAL A 20 3.00 5.39 -9.34
C VAL A 20 3.10 5.76 -10.80
N THR A 21 3.52 4.85 -11.67
CA THR A 21 3.62 5.09 -13.12
C THR A 21 2.26 5.43 -13.71
N SER A 22 1.21 4.69 -13.36
CA SER A 22 -0.15 5.00 -13.80
C SER A 22 -0.61 6.39 -13.37
N SER A 23 -0.21 6.85 -12.20
CA SER A 23 -0.52 8.20 -11.72
C SER A 23 0.26 9.27 -12.50
N PHE A 24 1.50 8.98 -12.89
CA PHE A 24 2.28 9.89 -13.75
C PHE A 24 1.67 10.04 -15.15
N THR A 25 1.16 8.98 -15.74
CA THR A 25 0.54 9.04 -17.08
C THR A 25 -0.75 9.87 -17.13
N GLN A 26 -1.34 10.16 -15.99
CA GLN A 26 -2.53 11.02 -15.88
C GLN A 26 -2.17 12.52 -15.87
N ILE A 27 -0.89 12.87 -15.72
CA ILE A 27 -0.44 14.26 -15.78
C ILE A 27 -0.23 14.64 -17.24
N SER A 28 -0.90 15.71 -17.69
CA SER A 28 -0.66 16.21 -19.04
C SER A 28 0.70 16.91 -19.13
N ASP A 29 1.42 16.64 -20.22
CA ASP A 29 2.71 17.25 -20.50
C ASP A 29 2.63 18.80 -20.55
N SER A 30 1.45 19.34 -20.87
CA SER A 30 1.18 20.78 -20.89
C SER A 30 1.34 21.44 -19.53
N LEU A 31 0.99 20.75 -18.43
CA LEU A 31 1.17 21.28 -17.08
C LEU A 31 2.66 21.40 -16.70
N ILE A 32 3.45 20.41 -17.08
CA ILE A 32 4.89 20.41 -16.85
C ILE A 32 5.56 21.50 -17.73
N ALA A 33 5.12 21.60 -18.99
CA ALA A 33 5.60 22.62 -19.92
C ALA A 33 5.27 24.05 -19.42
N ALA A 34 4.05 24.28 -18.94
CA ALA A 34 3.66 25.55 -18.34
C ALA A 34 4.56 25.92 -17.14
N GLY A 35 4.79 24.96 -16.23
CA GLY A 35 5.69 25.18 -15.11
C GLY A 35 7.11 25.60 -15.52
N ARG A 36 7.62 25.07 -16.63
CA ARG A 36 8.93 25.47 -17.20
C ARG A 36 8.91 26.84 -17.81
N VAL A 37 7.85 27.19 -18.53
CA VAL A 37 7.69 28.53 -19.14
C VAL A 37 7.69 29.65 -18.09
N PHE A 38 7.10 29.38 -16.90
CA PHE A 38 7.16 30.31 -15.76
C PHE A 38 8.49 30.28 -14.99
N GLY A 39 9.54 29.65 -15.53
CA GLY A 39 10.88 29.64 -14.96
C GLY A 39 11.07 28.69 -13.80
N GLY A 40 10.16 27.74 -13.59
CA GLY A 40 10.26 26.72 -12.54
C GLY A 40 11.43 25.76 -12.78
N LYS A 41 12.29 25.62 -11.77
CA LYS A 41 13.34 24.59 -11.79
C LYS A 41 12.69 23.19 -11.72
N PRO A 42 13.35 22.14 -12.27
CA PRO A 42 12.78 20.77 -12.30
C PRO A 42 12.34 20.27 -10.93
N LEU A 43 13.11 20.55 -9.90
CA LEU A 43 12.80 20.14 -8.52
C LEU A 43 11.61 20.92 -7.95
N TYR A 44 11.44 22.17 -8.33
CA TYR A 44 10.28 23.00 -7.94
C TYR A 44 9.00 22.45 -8.57
N ILE A 45 9.03 22.16 -9.87
CA ILE A 45 7.91 21.56 -10.61
C ILE A 45 7.53 20.22 -10.02
N LEU A 46 8.54 19.36 -9.73
CA LEU A 46 8.31 18.06 -9.12
C LEU A 46 7.58 18.19 -7.76
N ARG A 47 8.05 19.09 -6.90
CA ARG A 47 7.54 19.20 -5.53
C ARG A 47 6.20 19.93 -5.43
N HIS A 48 5.97 20.95 -6.29
CA HIS A 48 4.80 21.83 -6.16
C HIS A 48 3.69 21.54 -7.17
N ILE A 49 4.01 20.86 -8.27
CA ILE A 49 3.04 20.53 -9.30
C ILE A 49 2.83 19.00 -9.38
N THR A 50 3.91 18.26 -9.65
CA THR A 50 3.80 16.83 -9.94
C THR A 50 3.44 16.03 -8.70
N LEU A 51 4.15 16.21 -7.58
CA LEU A 51 3.96 15.41 -6.37
C LEU A 51 2.56 15.57 -5.75
N PRO A 52 1.98 16.77 -5.61
CA PRO A 52 0.60 16.92 -5.14
C PRO A 52 -0.42 16.24 -6.06
N LEU A 53 -0.18 16.29 -7.36
CA LEU A 53 -1.09 15.75 -8.36
C LEU A 53 -1.12 14.21 -8.36
N ILE A 54 0.05 13.56 -8.15
CA ILE A 54 0.15 12.09 -8.09
C ILE A 54 -0.09 11.53 -6.68
N SER A 55 -0.14 12.37 -5.65
CA SER A 55 -0.26 11.91 -4.26
C SER A 55 -1.50 11.03 -4.00
N PRO A 56 -2.68 11.27 -4.57
CA PRO A 56 -3.82 10.36 -4.41
C PRO A 56 -3.55 8.97 -5.01
N GLY A 57 -2.87 8.92 -6.15
CA GLY A 57 -2.49 7.66 -6.79
C GLY A 57 -1.43 6.89 -5.98
N ILE A 58 -0.45 7.58 -5.42
CA ILE A 58 0.53 6.99 -4.52
C ILE A 58 -0.17 6.40 -3.28
N ALA A 59 -1.09 7.15 -2.68
CA ALA A 59 -1.84 6.71 -1.51
C ALA A 59 -2.70 5.47 -1.83
N THR A 60 -3.38 5.45 -2.98
CA THR A 60 -4.15 4.29 -3.44
C THR A 60 -3.26 3.08 -3.68
N GLY A 61 -2.11 3.27 -4.33
CA GLY A 61 -1.13 2.22 -4.57
C GLY A 61 -0.57 1.64 -3.27
N TRP A 62 -0.26 2.50 -2.31
CA TRP A 62 0.19 2.08 -0.99
C TRP A 62 -0.87 1.26 -0.25
N MET A 63 -2.14 1.70 -0.28
CA MET A 63 -3.26 0.95 0.30
C MET A 63 -3.41 -0.44 -0.30
N MET A 64 -3.42 -0.54 -1.64
CA MET A 64 -3.57 -1.82 -2.32
C MET A 64 -2.40 -2.76 -1.99
N THR A 65 -1.17 -2.24 -2.01
CA THR A 65 0.01 -3.00 -1.62
C THR A 65 -0.08 -3.48 -0.17
N PHE A 66 -0.53 -2.63 0.74
CA PHE A 66 -0.71 -2.98 2.15
C PHE A 66 -1.71 -4.12 2.34
N ILE A 67 -2.86 -4.07 1.65
CA ILE A 67 -3.88 -5.13 1.76
C ILE A 67 -3.34 -6.47 1.26
N ILE A 68 -2.64 -6.45 0.12
CA ILE A 68 -2.05 -7.66 -0.45
C ILE A 68 -0.99 -8.21 0.50
N ALA A 69 -0.10 -7.35 1.00
CA ALA A 69 0.94 -7.72 1.95
C ALA A 69 0.39 -8.28 3.28
N PHE A 70 -0.71 -7.71 3.76
CA PHE A 70 -1.34 -8.15 5.01
C PHE A 70 -1.91 -9.58 4.92
N ARG A 71 -2.31 -10.00 3.73
CA ARG A 71 -2.86 -11.34 3.47
C ARG A 71 -1.80 -12.33 2.97
N GLU A 72 -0.55 -11.90 2.81
CA GLU A 72 0.50 -12.75 2.27
C GLU A 72 0.87 -13.86 3.26
N LEU A 73 0.55 -15.08 2.89
CA LEU A 73 0.82 -16.29 3.67
C LEU A 73 2.03 -17.05 3.14
N VAL A 74 2.16 -17.14 1.81
CA VAL A 74 3.14 -18.04 1.17
C VAL A 74 4.57 -17.61 1.49
N THR A 75 4.90 -16.35 1.24
CA THR A 75 6.23 -15.83 1.54
C THR A 75 6.51 -15.82 3.03
N ALA A 76 5.49 -15.48 3.84
CA ALA A 76 5.60 -15.51 5.28
C ALA A 76 5.93 -16.93 5.80
N SER A 77 5.25 -17.95 5.30
CA SER A 77 5.46 -19.35 5.73
C SER A 77 6.84 -19.88 5.35
N LEU A 78 7.42 -19.39 4.25
CA LEU A 78 8.73 -19.85 3.77
C LEU A 78 9.91 -19.13 4.43
N ILE A 79 9.76 -17.86 4.80
CA ILE A 79 10.88 -16.99 5.18
C ILE A 79 10.77 -16.50 6.63
N ALA A 80 9.64 -16.72 7.31
CA ALA A 80 9.49 -16.27 8.69
C ALA A 80 10.52 -16.91 9.62
N PRO A 81 11.22 -16.11 10.43
CA PRO A 81 12.14 -16.63 11.42
C PRO A 81 11.40 -17.52 12.45
N PRO A 82 12.10 -18.49 13.06
CA PRO A 82 11.54 -19.26 14.17
C PRO A 82 10.99 -18.31 15.26
N ASN A 83 9.82 -18.63 15.79
CA ASN A 83 9.10 -17.83 16.79
C ASN A 83 8.54 -16.47 16.33
N THR A 84 8.48 -16.22 15.02
CA THR A 84 7.80 -15.03 14.48
C THR A 84 6.53 -15.47 13.76
N LEU A 85 5.36 -15.11 14.30
CA LEU A 85 4.08 -15.41 13.68
C LEU A 85 3.53 -14.15 13.02
N VAL A 86 3.32 -14.22 11.72
CA VAL A 86 2.53 -13.24 10.98
C VAL A 86 1.06 -13.61 11.11
N VAL A 87 0.17 -12.65 11.04
CA VAL A 87 -1.28 -12.86 11.27
C VAL A 87 -1.85 -13.98 10.39
N SER A 88 -1.48 -14.02 9.12
CA SER A 88 -1.91 -15.07 8.18
C SER A 88 -1.44 -16.47 8.59
N MET A 89 -0.19 -16.58 9.07
CA MET A 89 0.34 -17.85 9.60
C MET A 89 -0.34 -18.27 10.89
N TYR A 90 -0.64 -17.32 11.77
CA TYR A 90 -1.34 -17.59 13.01
C TYR A 90 -2.73 -18.19 12.73
N ILE A 91 -3.49 -17.57 11.84
CA ILE A 91 -4.81 -18.05 11.43
C ILE A 91 -4.71 -19.48 10.87
N MET A 92 -3.77 -19.74 9.97
CA MET A 92 -3.57 -21.04 9.37
C MET A 92 -3.22 -22.11 10.44
N ARG A 93 -2.32 -21.76 11.35
CA ARG A 93 -1.92 -22.65 12.45
C ARG A 93 -3.09 -23.03 13.37
N GLU A 94 -3.96 -22.07 13.70
CA GLU A 94 -5.16 -22.35 14.52
C GLU A 94 -6.11 -23.31 13.81
N PHE A 95 -6.26 -23.18 12.48
CA PHE A 95 -7.04 -24.15 11.71
C PHE A 95 -6.41 -25.54 11.72
N GLU A 96 -5.10 -25.65 11.57
CA GLU A 96 -4.38 -26.93 11.59
C GLU A 96 -4.42 -27.61 12.96
N GLN A 97 -4.44 -26.84 14.04
CA GLN A 97 -4.54 -27.33 15.42
C GLN A 97 -5.98 -27.67 15.83
N GLY A 98 -6.97 -27.51 14.95
CA GLY A 98 -8.37 -27.81 15.23
C GLY A 98 -9.13 -26.71 15.97
N SER A 99 -8.50 -25.56 16.24
CA SER A 99 -9.13 -24.40 16.87
C SER A 99 -9.85 -23.52 15.84
N VAL A 100 -10.77 -24.11 15.09
CA VAL A 100 -11.48 -23.46 13.98
C VAL A 100 -12.15 -22.16 14.42
N SER A 101 -12.76 -22.13 15.59
CA SER A 101 -13.45 -20.95 16.13
C SER A 101 -12.50 -19.77 16.36
N VAL A 102 -11.30 -20.05 16.88
CA VAL A 102 -10.27 -19.01 17.11
C VAL A 102 -9.73 -18.50 15.79
N GLY A 103 -9.41 -19.39 14.85
CA GLY A 103 -8.95 -19.02 13.51
C GLY A 103 -9.98 -18.17 12.77
N MET A 104 -11.26 -18.52 12.84
CA MET A 104 -12.35 -17.72 12.23
C MET A 104 -12.51 -16.36 12.90
N ALA A 105 -12.46 -16.28 14.23
CA ALA A 105 -12.53 -15.01 14.95
C ALA A 105 -11.40 -14.06 14.54
N MET A 106 -10.17 -14.57 14.46
CA MET A 106 -9.02 -13.79 14.00
C MET A 106 -9.16 -13.35 12.54
N ALA A 107 -9.66 -14.20 11.67
CA ALA A 107 -9.92 -13.85 10.27
C ALA A 107 -10.95 -12.71 10.15
N VAL A 108 -12.04 -12.79 10.92
CA VAL A 108 -13.07 -11.72 10.97
C VAL A 108 -12.47 -10.42 11.49
N LEU A 109 -11.70 -10.44 12.56
CA LEU A 109 -11.01 -9.26 13.08
C LEU A 109 -10.08 -8.63 12.05
N CYS A 110 -9.34 -9.45 11.30
CA CYS A 110 -8.46 -8.98 10.23
C CYS A 110 -9.25 -8.30 9.09
N VAL A 111 -10.38 -8.89 8.69
CA VAL A 111 -11.25 -8.30 7.67
C VAL A 111 -11.84 -6.97 8.15
N LEU A 112 -12.33 -6.92 9.37
CA LEU A 112 -12.85 -5.68 9.96
C LEU A 112 -11.77 -4.60 10.06
N PHE A 113 -10.58 -4.97 10.51
CA PHE A 113 -9.45 -4.04 10.61
C PHE A 113 -9.04 -3.49 9.24
N THR A 114 -8.85 -4.35 8.24
CA THR A 114 -8.46 -3.94 6.89
C THR A 114 -9.55 -3.08 6.23
N THR A 115 -10.82 -3.44 6.40
CA THR A 115 -11.94 -2.69 5.84
C THR A 115 -12.07 -1.31 6.49
N THR A 116 -11.98 -1.22 7.82
CA THR A 116 -12.04 0.06 8.52
C THR A 116 -10.84 0.96 8.21
N ALA A 117 -9.64 0.39 8.12
CA ALA A 117 -8.45 1.12 7.71
C ALA A 117 -8.58 1.69 6.29
N LEU A 118 -9.12 0.90 5.34
CA LEU A 118 -9.40 1.33 3.98
C LEU A 118 -10.41 2.47 3.92
N LEU A 119 -11.53 2.33 4.62
CA LEU A 119 -12.57 3.35 4.63
C LEU A 119 -12.06 4.65 5.25
N ALA A 120 -11.28 4.56 6.35
CA ALA A 120 -10.68 5.71 7.00
C ALA A 120 -9.69 6.45 6.08
N LEU A 121 -8.82 5.69 5.39
CA LEU A 121 -7.86 6.26 4.45
C LEU A 121 -8.56 6.88 3.23
N ASN A 122 -9.55 6.21 2.67
CA ASN A 122 -10.32 6.74 1.55
C ASN A 122 -11.03 8.04 1.92
N ALA A 123 -11.64 8.09 3.10
CA ALA A 123 -12.26 9.30 3.62
C ALA A 123 -11.24 10.44 3.88
N ALA A 124 -10.02 10.10 4.29
CA ALA A 124 -8.94 11.08 4.47
C ALA A 124 -8.46 11.66 3.14
N ILE A 125 -8.33 10.82 2.10
CA ILE A 125 -7.96 11.25 0.75
C ILE A 125 -9.02 12.15 0.14
N ASP A 126 -10.31 11.77 0.25
CA ASP A 126 -11.43 12.57 -0.26
C ASP A 126 -11.51 13.96 0.41
N ARG A 127 -11.22 14.02 1.70
CA ARG A 127 -11.17 15.31 2.42
C ARG A 127 -10.01 16.17 1.98
N SER A 128 -8.86 15.57 1.69
CA SER A 128 -7.69 16.28 1.18
C SER A 128 -7.93 16.83 -0.22
N SER A 129 -8.55 16.05 -1.09
CA SER A 129 -8.88 16.44 -2.46
C SER A 129 -9.91 17.58 -2.55
N LYS A 130 -10.82 17.69 -1.57
CA LYS A 130 -11.84 18.77 -1.53
C LYS A 130 -11.35 20.08 -0.93
N ARG A 131 -10.14 20.09 -0.35
CA ARG A 131 -9.54 21.29 0.28
C ARG A 131 -8.49 22.00 -0.59
N GLY A 132 -8.11 21.43 -1.71
CA GLY A 132 -7.21 22.02 -2.71
C GLY A 132 -7.96 22.45 -3.96
#